data_50388d1aab375785c6aa9f0673808b57
#
_entry.id   50388d1aab375785c6aa9f0673808b57
#
_cell.length_a   1.000
_cell.length_b   1.000
_cell.length_c   1.000
_cell.angle_alpha   90.00
_cell.angle_beta   90.00
_cell.angle_gamma   90.00
#
_symmetry.space_group_name_H-M   'P 1'
#
loop_
_entity.id
_entity.type
_entity.pdbx_description
1 polymer ?
#
loop_
_entity_poly.entity_id
_entity_poly.type
_entity_poly.pdbx_seq_one_letter_code
_entity_poly.pdbx_strand_id
1 'polypeptide(L)'
;MNEWLESQANRKHAIHCLNLDYHQCFDSLRGCKPCSGMLLKPXPLTFSEKVVPNVVTDEQLQDWLDHTDAKITYIGKPISKRNALDTQVIWCTERLGNRCAGVCMVYTGGPRCIVAGPHIECLTANANVAFCEKSGCGGTCNLFSSCATHLDNNFCYTPGTVSIRVS
;
A
#
# COMPACT_ATOMS: atom_id res chain seq x y z
N MET A 1 -27.38 29.20 -27.90
CA MET A 1 -27.61 28.59 -26.57
C MET A 1 -27.89 27.09 -26.63
N ASN A 2 -27.79 26.46 -27.78
CA ASN A 2 -28.11 25.02 -27.92
C ASN A 2 -26.90 24.08 -28.06
N GLU A 3 -25.73 24.62 -28.36
CA GLU A 3 -24.52 23.77 -28.53
C GLU A 3 -23.94 23.25 -27.18
N TRP A 4 -24.26 23.93 -26.10
CA TRP A 4 -23.73 23.55 -24.78
C TRP A 4 -24.45 22.35 -24.18
N LEU A 5 -25.69 22.14 -24.50
CA LEU A 5 -26.49 21.02 -24.00
C LEU A 5 -26.22 19.71 -24.74
N GLU A 6 -25.83 19.77 -26.01
CA GLU A 6 -25.44 18.58 -26.76
C GLU A 6 -24.07 18.02 -26.31
N SER A 7 -23.16 18.87 -25.85
CA SER A 7 -21.87 18.45 -25.35
C SER A 7 -21.95 17.68 -24.02
N GLN A 8 -22.94 17.99 -23.19
CA GLN A 8 -23.14 17.31 -21.92
C GLN A 8 -23.82 15.94 -22.09
N ALA A 9 -24.70 15.81 -23.08
CA ALA A 9 -25.37 14.54 -23.36
C ALA A 9 -24.38 13.50 -23.93
N ASN A 10 -23.40 13.96 -24.70
CA ASN A 10 -22.42 13.07 -25.31
C ASN A 10 -21.35 12.56 -24.32
N ARG A 11 -21.10 13.30 -23.24
CA ARG A 11 -20.18 12.85 -22.18
C ARG A 11 -20.79 11.80 -21.26
N LYS A 12 -22.10 11.83 -21.07
CA LYS A 12 -22.76 10.82 -20.22
C LYS A 12 -22.92 9.47 -20.94
N HIS A 13 -22.95 9.46 -22.27
CA HIS A 13 -22.99 8.21 -23.02
C HIS A 13 -21.64 7.54 -23.16
N ALA A 14 -20.53 8.29 -23.12
CA ALA A 14 -19.19 7.74 -23.22
C ALA A 14 -18.75 6.94 -21.99
N ILE A 15 -19.31 7.26 -20.82
CA ILE A 15 -18.93 6.59 -19.56
C ILE A 15 -19.62 5.23 -19.39
N HIS A 16 -20.73 5.02 -20.11
CA HIS A 16 -21.49 3.76 -19.95
C HIS A 16 -21.00 2.63 -20.86
N CYS A 17 -20.13 2.94 -21.84
CA CYS A 17 -19.64 1.93 -22.79
C CYS A 17 -18.24 1.38 -22.47
N LEU A 18 -17.61 1.79 -21.36
CA LEU A 18 -16.26 1.36 -20.99
C LEU A 18 -16.20 0.00 -20.29
N ASN A 19 -17.32 -0.69 -20.15
CA ASN A 19 -17.38 -1.95 -19.43
C ASN A 19 -17.88 -3.14 -20.27
N LEU A 20 -17.73 -3.07 -21.57
CA LEU A 20 -18.13 -4.17 -22.44
C LEU A 20 -16.93 -4.64 -23.28
N ASP A 21 -16.68 -5.93 -23.26
CA ASP A 21 -15.61 -6.60 -23.97
C ASP A 21 -15.46 -6.15 -25.43
N TYR A 22 -14.22 -5.88 -25.81
CA TYR A 22 -13.76 -5.25 -27.06
C TYR A 22 -14.11 -6.01 -28.34
N HIS A 23 -14.69 -7.19 -28.27
CA HIS A 23 -14.86 -8.04 -29.47
C HIS A 23 -16.25 -8.07 -30.11
N GLN A 24 -17.24 -7.35 -29.58
CA GLN A 24 -18.60 -7.46 -30.12
C GLN A 24 -19.30 -6.15 -30.51
N CYS A 25 -18.56 -5.05 -30.63
CA CYS A 25 -19.18 -3.75 -30.98
C CYS A 25 -18.78 -3.23 -32.35
N PHE A 26 -18.57 -4.09 -33.38
CA PHE A 26 -18.12 -3.60 -34.66
C PHE A 26 -19.18 -3.58 -35.78
N ASP A 27 -20.45 -3.72 -35.47
CA ASP A 27 -21.48 -3.52 -36.50
C ASP A 27 -22.73 -2.90 -35.90
N SER A 28 -22.85 -1.63 -35.98
CA SER A 28 -24.07 -0.86 -36.22
C SER A 28 -23.98 0.56 -35.70
N LEU A 29 -23.90 1.49 -36.61
CA LEU A 29 -24.01 2.92 -36.37
C LEU A 29 -25.48 3.37 -36.21
N ARG A 30 -26.38 2.52 -35.74
CA ARG A 30 -27.79 2.91 -35.55
C ARG A 30 -28.37 2.22 -34.31
N GLY A 31 -28.38 2.98 -33.22
CA GLY A 31 -29.27 2.72 -32.07
C GLY A 31 -28.93 1.49 -31.25
N CYS A 32 -28.47 1.69 -30.03
CA CYS A 32 -28.33 0.61 -29.04
C CYS A 32 -29.71 0.03 -28.70
N LYS A 33 -30.03 -1.13 -29.27
CA LYS A 33 -31.15 -1.95 -28.78
C LYS A 33 -30.68 -2.73 -27.54
N PRO A 34 -31.48 -2.81 -26.50
CA PRO A 34 -31.12 -3.63 -25.33
C PRO A 34 -31.09 -5.10 -25.75
N CYS A 35 -29.98 -5.75 -25.51
CA CYS A 35 -29.88 -7.20 -25.64
C CYS A 35 -30.70 -7.86 -24.53
N SER A 36 -31.90 -8.29 -24.87
CA SER A 36 -32.71 -9.10 -23.97
C SER A 36 -32.17 -10.54 -23.97
N GLY A 37 -31.69 -10.96 -22.83
CA GLY A 37 -31.56 -12.37 -22.53
C GLY A 37 -30.17 -12.98 -22.60
N MET A 38 -29.31 -12.61 -21.67
CA MET A 38 -28.33 -13.52 -21.07
C MET A 38 -27.85 -12.89 -19.75
N LEU A 39 -28.36 -13.39 -18.65
CA LEU A 39 -27.80 -13.12 -17.33
C LEU A 39 -26.43 -13.81 -17.25
N LEU A 40 -25.41 -13.18 -17.82
CA LEU A 40 -24.04 -13.54 -17.52
C LEU A 40 -23.75 -13.05 -16.11
N LYS A 41 -23.75 -13.95 -15.17
CA LYS A 41 -23.27 -13.71 -13.82
C LYS A 41 -21.85 -13.16 -13.92
N PRO A 42 -21.60 -11.91 -13.44
CA PRO A 42 -20.23 -11.42 -13.47
C PRO A 42 -19.35 -12.29 -12.56
N UNK A 43 -18.40 -12.94 -13.00
CA UNK A 43 -17.64 -13.47 -12.43
C UNK A 43 -17.02 -12.71 -11.68
N PRO A 44 -16.86 -13.00 -10.65
CA PRO A 44 -15.97 -12.23 -9.84
C PRO A 44 -14.61 -12.19 -10.51
N LEU A 45 -14.20 -11.02 -10.86
CA LEU A 45 -12.82 -10.78 -11.22
C LEU A 45 -12.01 -10.99 -9.93
N THR A 46 -11.58 -12.21 -9.70
CA THR A 46 -10.61 -12.50 -8.65
C THR A 46 -9.27 -11.92 -9.13
N PHE A 47 -9.06 -10.66 -8.84
CA PHE A 47 -7.73 -10.09 -8.86
C PHE A 47 -6.96 -10.86 -7.78
N SER A 48 -6.15 -11.82 -8.20
CA SER A 48 -5.21 -12.48 -7.30
C SER A 48 -4.11 -11.47 -7.02
N GLU A 49 -4.38 -10.56 -6.11
CA GLU A 49 -3.35 -9.69 -5.56
C GLU A 49 -2.31 -10.63 -4.92
N LYS A 50 -1.09 -10.61 -5.47
CA LYS A 50 -0.01 -11.43 -4.95
C LYS A 50 0.31 -10.96 -3.53
N VAL A 51 -0.20 -11.69 -2.56
CA VAL A 51 0.05 -11.39 -1.15
C VAL A 51 1.55 -11.57 -0.88
N VAL A 52 2.21 -10.47 -0.57
CA VAL A 52 3.63 -10.50 -0.16
C VAL A 52 3.66 -10.84 1.33
N PRO A 53 4.37 -11.89 1.72
CA PRO A 53 4.41 -12.28 3.14
C PRO A 53 4.84 -11.11 4.03
N ASN A 54 4.22 -11.02 5.20
CA ASN A 54 4.50 -10.06 6.28
C ASN A 54 4.07 -8.62 6.00
N VAL A 55 3.88 -8.23 4.74
CA VAL A 55 3.42 -6.89 4.38
C VAL A 55 2.01 -6.69 4.90
N VAL A 56 1.79 -5.60 5.62
CA VAL A 56 0.52 -5.29 6.26
C VAL A 56 -0.30 -4.30 5.42
N THR A 57 -1.59 -4.22 5.68
CA THR A 57 -2.43 -3.22 5.02
C THR A 57 -2.30 -1.87 5.73
N ASP A 58 -2.70 -0.82 5.03
CA ASP A 58 -2.74 0.53 5.60
C ASP A 58 -3.65 0.59 6.83
N GLU A 59 -4.77 -0.14 6.79
CA GLU A 59 -5.72 -0.20 7.89
C GLU A 59 -5.09 -0.85 9.13
N GLN A 60 -4.30 -1.90 8.93
CA GLN A 60 -3.60 -2.56 10.04
C GLN A 60 -2.55 -1.64 10.68
N LEU A 61 -1.81 -0.87 9.86
CA LEU A 61 -0.85 0.11 10.38
C LEU A 61 -1.56 1.22 11.14
N GLN A 62 -2.67 1.72 10.61
CA GLN A 62 -3.44 2.79 11.26
C GLN A 62 -4.04 2.30 12.57
N ASP A 63 -4.61 1.09 12.58
CA ASP A 63 -5.18 0.49 13.79
C ASP A 63 -4.11 0.37 14.89
N TRP A 64 -2.90 -0.06 14.53
CA TRP A 64 -1.79 -0.11 15.49
C TRP A 64 -1.42 1.28 16.01
N LEU A 65 -1.35 2.28 15.11
CA LEU A 65 -1.02 3.66 15.50
C LEU A 65 -2.06 4.26 16.44
N ASP A 66 -3.32 3.90 16.26
CA ASP A 66 -4.43 4.42 17.08
C ASP A 66 -4.48 3.78 18.48
N HIS A 67 -3.88 2.60 18.66
CA HIS A 67 -3.99 1.84 19.92
C HIS A 67 -2.65 1.66 20.64
N THR A 68 -1.53 2.07 20.05
CA THR A 68 -0.22 1.88 20.67
C THR A 68 0.04 2.88 21.80
N ASP A 69 0.77 2.44 22.83
CA ASP A 69 1.29 3.31 23.88
C ASP A 69 2.73 3.78 23.60
N ALA A 70 3.27 3.44 22.41
CA ALA A 70 4.61 3.86 22.00
C ALA A 70 4.67 5.37 21.71
N LYS A 71 5.84 5.96 21.93
CA LYS A 71 6.06 7.37 21.59
C LYS A 71 6.31 7.49 20.08
N ILE A 72 5.37 8.09 19.36
CA ILE A 72 5.42 8.18 17.89
C ILE A 72 6.08 9.46 17.40
N THR A 73 6.96 9.35 16.42
CA THR A 73 7.56 10.47 15.68
C THR A 73 7.34 10.25 14.17
N TYR A 74 6.76 11.22 13.49
CA TYR A 74 6.46 11.14 12.06
C TYR A 74 7.57 11.76 11.21
N ILE A 75 7.92 11.07 10.13
CA ILE A 75 8.96 11.47 9.17
C ILE A 75 8.38 11.41 7.75
N GLY A 76 8.62 12.44 6.94
CA GLY A 76 8.14 12.48 5.57
C GLY A 76 6.78 13.16 5.45
N LYS A 77 5.89 12.62 4.61
CA LYS A 77 4.58 13.22 4.39
C LYS A 77 3.66 12.97 5.59
N PRO A 78 2.80 13.95 5.94
CA PRO A 78 1.72 13.64 6.89
C PRO A 78 0.82 12.54 6.33
N ILE A 79 0.33 11.68 7.21
CA ILE A 79 -0.55 10.57 6.82
C ILE A 79 -1.77 11.08 6.04
N SER A 80 -2.33 12.23 6.43
CA SER A 80 -3.48 12.85 5.76
C SER A 80 -3.21 13.28 4.30
N LYS A 81 -1.95 13.36 3.89
CA LYS A 81 -1.53 13.74 2.52
C LYS A 81 -0.89 12.57 1.77
N ARG A 82 -1.09 11.36 2.26
CA ARG A 82 -0.54 10.16 1.64
C ARG A 82 -1.22 9.87 0.30
N ASN A 83 -0.42 9.45 -0.66
CA ASN A 83 -0.91 8.91 -1.93
C ASN A 83 -0.98 7.38 -1.83
N ALA A 84 -1.80 6.76 -2.67
CA ALA A 84 -1.92 5.29 -2.71
C ALA A 84 -0.60 4.57 -3.02
N LEU A 85 0.36 5.28 -3.61
CA LEU A 85 1.67 4.72 -3.95
C LEU A 85 2.74 5.00 -2.88
N ASP A 86 2.41 5.71 -1.80
CA ASP A 86 3.37 6.00 -0.73
C ASP A 86 3.52 4.77 0.18
N THR A 87 4.76 4.41 0.43
CA THR A 87 5.09 3.36 1.40
C THR A 87 5.03 3.93 2.81
N GLN A 88 4.43 3.19 3.72
CA GLN A 88 4.47 3.48 5.14
C GLN A 88 5.32 2.43 5.84
N VAL A 89 6.28 2.88 6.64
CA VAL A 89 7.16 2.03 7.43
C VAL A 89 7.16 2.54 8.87
N ILE A 90 6.98 1.64 9.82
CA ILE A 90 7.08 1.92 11.24
C ILE A 90 8.22 1.11 11.81
N TRP A 91 9.13 1.75 12.56
CA TRP A 91 10.21 1.03 13.25
C TRP A 91 10.37 1.59 14.66
N CYS A 92 10.72 0.71 15.59
CA CYS A 92 10.79 1.07 17.02
C CYS A 92 12.11 0.66 17.64
N THR A 93 12.47 1.34 18.73
CA THR A 93 13.76 1.21 19.39
C THR A 93 13.82 0.09 20.44
N GLU A 94 12.68 -0.51 20.79
CA GLU A 94 12.63 -1.51 21.85
C GLU A 94 11.75 -2.68 21.47
N ARG A 95 12.07 -3.82 22.08
CA ARG A 95 11.23 -5.00 22.04
C ARG A 95 10.91 -5.41 23.48
N LEU A 96 9.62 -5.54 23.79
CA LEU A 96 9.14 -5.99 25.10
C LEU A 96 8.39 -7.32 24.92
N GLY A 97 9.11 -8.41 25.19
CA GLY A 97 8.58 -9.75 24.93
C GLY A 97 8.33 -9.99 23.46
N ASN A 98 7.07 -10.11 23.06
CA ASN A 98 6.66 -10.29 21.67
C ASN A 98 6.10 -9.01 21.03
N ARG A 99 6.23 -7.87 21.69
CA ARG A 99 5.72 -6.58 21.21
C ARG A 99 6.84 -5.61 20.86
N CYS A 100 6.62 -4.85 19.82
CA CYS A 100 7.44 -3.70 19.44
C CYS A 100 7.06 -2.50 20.31
N ALA A 101 8.03 -1.71 20.80
CA ALA A 101 7.80 -0.69 21.81
C ALA A 101 8.86 0.43 21.79
N GLY A 102 8.79 1.31 22.77
CA GLY A 102 9.73 2.41 22.95
C GLY A 102 9.40 3.61 22.08
N VAL A 103 10.43 4.20 21.48
CA VAL A 103 10.24 5.31 20.55
C VAL A 103 10.09 4.73 19.14
N CYS A 104 8.97 5.03 18.50
CA CYS A 104 8.70 4.54 17.15
C CYS A 104 8.67 5.70 16.16
N MET A 105 9.30 5.49 15.03
CA MET A 105 9.29 6.42 13.90
C MET A 105 8.36 5.89 12.82
N VAL A 106 7.59 6.78 12.22
CA VAL A 106 6.65 6.46 11.13
C VAL A 106 7.08 7.26 9.91
N TYR A 107 7.56 6.58 8.89
CA TYR A 107 7.86 7.19 7.59
C TYR A 107 6.67 6.98 6.65
N THR A 108 6.32 8.03 5.91
CA THR A 108 5.35 7.93 4.81
C THR A 108 5.93 8.66 3.60
N GLY A 109 6.04 7.98 2.47
CA GLY A 109 6.56 8.60 1.26
C GLY A 109 6.99 7.61 0.20
N GLY A 110 7.63 8.15 -0.84
CA GLY A 110 8.15 7.38 -1.97
C GLY A 110 9.48 6.70 -1.71
N PRO A 111 10.04 6.08 -2.74
CA PRO A 111 11.32 5.35 -2.64
C PRO A 111 12.47 6.22 -2.11
N ARG A 112 13.17 5.70 -1.12
CA ARG A 112 14.39 6.33 -0.59
C ARG A 112 15.12 5.40 0.38
N CYS A 113 16.34 5.77 0.72
CA CYS A 113 17.07 5.18 1.83
C CYS A 113 16.84 6.05 3.08
N ILE A 114 16.34 5.43 4.13
CA ILE A 114 16.05 6.08 5.42
C ILE A 114 17.17 5.69 6.39
N VAL A 115 17.80 6.67 7.02
CA VAL A 115 18.68 6.42 8.16
C VAL A 115 17.75 6.17 9.36
N ALA A 116 17.74 4.95 9.82
CA ALA A 116 16.75 4.52 10.81
C ALA A 116 17.21 4.76 12.26
N GLY A 117 18.52 4.97 12.46
CA GLY A 117 19.08 5.21 13.78
C GLY A 117 19.89 4.01 14.30
N PRO A 118 20.60 4.18 15.42
CA PRO A 118 21.51 3.13 15.87
C PRO A 118 20.88 1.95 16.64
N HIS A 119 19.64 2.08 17.06
CA HIS A 119 19.00 1.09 17.93
C HIS A 119 17.60 0.75 17.45
N ILE A 120 17.54 0.05 16.33
CA ILE A 120 16.27 -0.48 15.83
C ILE A 120 16.14 -1.92 16.28
N GLU A 121 15.03 -2.24 16.90
CA GLU A 121 14.73 -3.61 17.34
C GLU A 121 13.66 -4.28 16.49
N CYS A 122 12.76 -3.50 15.92
CA CYS A 122 11.67 -4.08 15.13
C CYS A 122 11.07 -3.09 14.14
N LEU A 123 10.48 -3.62 13.06
CA LEU A 123 9.80 -2.80 12.05
C LEU A 123 8.59 -3.53 11.46
N THR A 124 7.67 -2.75 10.89
CA THR A 124 6.55 -3.23 10.07
C THR A 124 6.34 -2.26 8.89
N ALA A 125 5.71 -2.73 7.80
CA ALA A 125 5.52 -1.90 6.60
C ALA A 125 4.37 -2.40 5.74
N ASN A 126 3.76 -1.46 4.98
CA ASN A 126 2.75 -1.78 3.96
C ASN A 126 3.35 -2.13 2.60
N ALA A 127 4.67 -2.29 2.52
CA ALA A 127 5.39 -2.67 1.30
C ALA A 127 6.61 -3.52 1.67
N ASN A 128 7.14 -4.23 0.69
CA ASN A 128 8.31 -5.10 0.92
C ASN A 128 9.60 -4.27 0.95
N VAL A 129 9.86 -3.61 2.05
CA VAL A 129 11.07 -2.82 2.27
C VAL A 129 12.28 -3.72 2.61
N ALA A 130 13.49 -3.18 2.47
CA ALA A 130 14.69 -3.87 2.92
C ALA A 130 15.26 -3.17 4.15
N PHE A 131 15.70 -3.96 5.14
CA PHE A 131 16.37 -3.44 6.34
C PHE A 131 17.85 -3.86 6.29
N CYS A 132 18.75 -2.89 6.51
CA CYS A 132 20.18 -3.02 6.21
C CYS A 132 21.06 -2.72 7.43
N GLU A 133 22.20 -3.39 7.51
CA GLU A 133 23.15 -3.32 8.63
C GLU A 133 23.99 -2.03 8.65
N LYS A 134 24.08 -1.32 7.53
CA LYS A 134 24.92 -0.13 7.41
C LYS A 134 24.10 1.06 6.92
N SER A 135 24.59 2.25 7.21
CA SER A 135 24.00 3.48 6.72
C SER A 135 24.00 3.53 5.18
N GLY A 136 23.14 4.33 4.61
CA GLY A 136 23.02 4.50 3.16
C GLY A 136 22.49 3.25 2.46
N CYS A 137 21.76 2.40 3.16
CA CYS A 137 21.20 1.14 2.64
C CYS A 137 22.28 0.18 2.11
N GLY A 138 23.40 0.18 2.80
CA GLY A 138 24.56 -0.66 2.50
C GLY A 138 24.66 -1.85 3.44
N GLY A 139 25.70 -2.67 3.21
CA GLY A 139 25.93 -3.89 3.95
C GLY A 139 24.97 -4.99 3.54
N THR A 140 24.76 -5.95 4.44
CA THR A 140 23.74 -6.98 4.22
C THR A 140 22.35 -6.36 4.42
N CYS A 141 21.47 -6.58 3.46
CA CYS A 141 20.08 -6.13 3.55
C CYS A 141 19.17 -7.36 3.43
N ASN A 142 18.20 -7.44 4.32
CA ASN A 142 17.17 -8.47 4.29
C ASN A 142 15.83 -7.85 3.90
N LEU A 143 15.03 -8.59 3.18
CA LEU A 143 13.68 -8.11 2.80
C LEU A 143 12.70 -8.35 3.94
N PHE A 144 11.77 -7.44 4.11
CA PHE A 144 10.72 -7.56 5.11
C PHE A 144 9.87 -8.84 4.92
N SER A 145 9.64 -9.22 3.65
CA SER A 145 8.94 -10.47 3.32
C SER A 145 9.68 -11.73 3.79
N SER A 146 10.98 -11.60 4.13
CA SER A 146 11.82 -12.72 4.63
C SER A 146 12.06 -12.60 6.14
N CYS A 147 11.14 -12.01 6.85
CA CYS A 147 11.23 -11.86 8.30
C CYS A 147 11.44 -13.21 9.00
N ALA A 148 12.49 -13.31 9.79
CA ALA A 148 12.83 -14.54 10.47
C ALA A 148 12.12 -14.70 11.83
N THR A 149 11.84 -13.59 12.49
CA THR A 149 11.19 -13.60 13.82
C THR A 149 10.03 -12.63 13.84
N HIS A 150 8.82 -13.18 13.89
CA HIS A 150 7.59 -12.40 13.90
C HIS A 150 7.24 -11.99 15.32
N LEU A 151 6.79 -10.75 15.46
CA LEU A 151 6.26 -10.19 16.69
C LEU A 151 4.77 -9.91 16.50
N ASP A 152 4.11 -9.49 17.58
CA ASP A 152 2.70 -9.12 17.55
C ASP A 152 2.45 -7.96 16.57
N ASN A 153 1.24 -7.89 16.03
CA ASN A 153 0.81 -6.86 15.08
C ASN A 153 1.66 -6.80 13.80
N ASN A 154 2.12 -7.97 13.36
CA ASN A 154 2.91 -8.13 12.13
C ASN A 154 4.23 -7.33 12.12
N PHE A 155 4.80 -7.07 13.27
CA PHE A 155 6.15 -6.54 13.35
C PHE A 155 7.16 -7.67 13.11
N CYS A 156 8.31 -7.30 12.55
CA CYS A 156 9.46 -8.16 12.40
C CYS A 156 10.55 -7.72 13.37
N TYR A 157 11.16 -8.67 14.08
CA TYR A 157 12.32 -8.42 14.92
C TYR A 157 13.54 -8.24 14.02
N THR A 158 14.15 -7.06 14.04
CA THR A 158 15.21 -6.68 13.10
C THR A 158 16.37 -5.99 13.83
N PRO A 159 16.98 -6.66 14.82
CA PRO A 159 18.05 -6.05 15.60
C PRO A 159 19.23 -5.72 14.69
N GLY A 160 19.93 -4.63 15.00
CA GLY A 160 21.10 -4.20 14.24
C GLY A 160 20.78 -3.49 12.93
N THR A 161 19.51 -3.20 12.67
CA THR A 161 19.12 -2.39 11.51
C THR A 161 19.59 -0.95 11.68
N VAL A 162 20.29 -0.41 10.68
CA VAL A 162 20.83 0.97 10.68
C VAL A 162 20.13 1.81 9.62
N SER A 163 19.69 1.19 8.53
CA SER A 163 18.94 1.92 7.49
C SER A 163 17.86 1.04 6.87
N ILE A 164 16.86 1.68 6.29
CA ILE A 164 15.73 1.01 5.65
C ILE A 164 15.62 1.53 4.21
N ARG A 165 15.59 0.62 3.24
CA ARG A 165 15.44 0.96 1.83
C ARG A 165 13.98 0.76 1.42
N VAL A 166 13.35 1.86 1.06
CA VAL A 166 12.03 1.89 0.43
C VAL A 166 12.25 1.92 -1.08
N SER A 167 11.63 1.01 -1.83
CA SER A 167 11.81 0.85 -3.28
C SER A 167 10.49 0.94 -4.03
#